data_83bdf965050f71954b062648f95772a5
#
_entry.id   83bdf965050f71954b062648f95772a5
#
_cell.length_a   1.000
_cell.length_b   1.000
_cell.length_c   1.000
_cell.angle_alpha   90.00
_cell.angle_beta   90.00
_cell.angle_gamma   90.00
#
_symmetry.space_group_name_H-M   'P 1'
#
loop_
_entity.id
_entity.type
_entity.pdbx_description
1 polymer ?
#
loop_
_entity_poly.entity_id
_entity_poly.type
_entity_poly.pdbx_seq_one_letter_code
_entity_poly.pdbx_strand_id
1 'polypeptide(L)'
;MVKDVLGRQVDITHYEYQVGDFFGETPILLGTQNLVSLRAEIACRIVRLERQQLQNLIRDSKEASALILQTMNERLMRVQEYVSTLPSARVLILGSTYDADCRDIRSFLASNRIPYEWVDRELEPERLPQFLPEDRGCPAVAIDGKLFDHTPTVREVAEALQLQTKPKSDRYDVVIVGAGPAGMAAGVYGASEGLNVLMVERSAAGGQAGTSSRIENYLGFPEGISGEDLTGRAVKQAVRFGAEIAMTRCVEKVIPAAGGFQLELDGGQRVFARAVLLATGVEWRRLKAEGCERLLGRGVLYGAARPEAISVNGKKVFIAGGGNSAGQAAMFFSNYAAEVKVLVRGEGLKLSMSQYLIGEIASKANIEVVPFSEVVEAQGEDHLQRLVARVGGKLVTYEADALFVMIGAVADASWLPKELERDEKGYICTGRDLTSWKLDRAPFPLETSLQGIFCAGDVRHNSIKRVSSGVGEGSMAIAFIHQYLALEEKTKV
;
A
#
# COMPACT_ATOMS: atom_id res chain seq x y z
N MET A 1 -6.75 -15.78 22.79
CA MET A 1 -6.84 -15.38 21.37
C MET A 1 -6.00 -14.13 21.13
N VAL A 2 -5.03 -14.19 20.24
CA VAL A 2 -4.25 -13.03 19.78
C VAL A 2 -4.88 -12.55 18.47
N LYS A 3 -5.06 -11.26 18.31
CA LYS A 3 -5.37 -10.70 17.00
C LYS A 3 -4.07 -10.57 16.22
N ASP A 4 -3.98 -11.22 15.06
CA ASP A 4 -2.88 -11.00 14.13
C ASP A 4 -2.89 -9.57 13.57
N VAL A 5 -1.88 -9.22 12.78
CA VAL A 5 -1.71 -7.88 12.20
C VAL A 5 -2.90 -7.46 11.31
N LEU A 6 -3.71 -8.42 10.87
CA LEU A 6 -4.91 -8.25 10.05
C LEU A 6 -6.21 -8.28 10.88
N GLY A 7 -6.12 -8.32 12.21
CA GLY A 7 -7.27 -8.32 13.11
C GLY A 7 -7.98 -9.66 13.25
N ARG A 8 -7.42 -10.76 12.70
CA ARG A 8 -7.98 -12.11 12.84
C ARG A 8 -7.69 -12.65 14.22
N GLN A 9 -8.66 -13.35 14.79
CA GLN A 9 -8.49 -14.04 16.07
C GLN A 9 -7.67 -15.32 15.84
N VAL A 10 -6.43 -15.32 16.29
CA VAL A 10 -5.62 -16.54 16.37
C VAL A 10 -5.83 -17.13 17.77
N ASP A 11 -6.25 -18.37 17.82
CA ASP A 11 -6.48 -19.05 19.10
C ASP A 11 -5.14 -19.50 19.68
N ILE A 12 -4.67 -18.82 20.72
CA ILE A 12 -3.53 -19.27 21.53
C ILE A 12 -4.12 -20.04 22.72
N THR A 13 -4.66 -21.22 22.46
CA THR A 13 -5.41 -22.03 23.43
C THR A 13 -4.56 -22.74 24.49
N HIS A 14 -3.34 -22.32 24.76
CA HIS A 14 -2.47 -23.05 25.68
C HIS A 14 -2.18 -22.34 26.99
N TYR A 15 -2.87 -21.24 27.30
CA TYR A 15 -2.73 -20.59 28.60
C TYR A 15 -4.07 -20.50 29.32
N GLU A 16 -4.25 -21.37 30.30
CA GLU A 16 -5.35 -21.32 31.23
C GLU A 16 -4.93 -20.58 32.51
N TYR A 17 -5.70 -19.57 32.87
CA TYR A 17 -5.52 -18.87 34.15
C TYR A 17 -6.17 -19.66 35.27
N GLN A 18 -5.45 -19.86 36.35
CA GLN A 18 -5.91 -20.56 37.53
C GLN A 18 -6.42 -19.59 38.61
N VAL A 19 -7.05 -20.13 39.64
CA VAL A 19 -7.48 -19.36 40.81
C VAL A 19 -6.27 -18.70 41.48
N GLY A 20 -6.31 -17.37 41.60
CA GLY A 20 -5.20 -16.57 42.14
C GLY A 20 -4.33 -15.91 41.08
N ASP A 21 -4.48 -16.25 39.82
CA ASP A 21 -3.79 -15.58 38.73
C ASP A 21 -4.36 -14.20 38.45
N PHE A 22 -3.53 -13.32 37.89
CA PHE A 22 -3.93 -11.99 37.44
C PHE A 22 -3.61 -11.81 35.95
N PHE A 23 -4.28 -10.87 35.29
CA PHE A 23 -4.08 -10.56 33.88
C PHE A 23 -4.36 -9.09 33.58
N GLY A 24 -3.87 -8.61 32.43
CA GLY A 24 -4.04 -7.24 31.97
C GLY A 24 -2.98 -6.25 32.48
N GLU A 25 -1.94 -6.73 33.15
CA GLU A 25 -0.82 -5.95 33.66
C GLU A 25 0.10 -5.42 32.56
N THR A 26 0.35 -6.23 31.52
CA THR A 26 1.32 -5.93 30.46
C THR A 26 0.99 -4.63 29.70
N PRO A 27 -0.23 -4.41 29.19
CA PRO A 27 -0.58 -3.14 28.54
C PRO A 27 -0.53 -1.94 29.48
N ILE A 28 -0.83 -2.13 30.76
CA ILE A 28 -0.77 -1.05 31.75
C ILE A 28 0.68 -0.61 32.00
N LEU A 29 1.59 -1.57 32.12
CA LEU A 29 3.01 -1.33 32.42
C LEU A 29 3.81 -0.85 31.22
N LEU A 30 3.54 -1.41 30.04
CA LEU A 30 4.24 -1.07 28.79
C LEU A 30 3.58 0.09 28.03
N GLY A 31 2.43 0.59 28.45
CA GLY A 31 1.70 1.65 27.74
C GLY A 31 1.15 1.20 26.37
N THR A 32 0.97 -0.10 26.15
CA THR A 32 0.53 -0.67 24.89
C THR A 32 -0.97 -1.00 24.92
N GLN A 33 -1.54 -1.41 23.78
CA GLN A 33 -2.88 -1.99 23.71
C GLN A 33 -2.84 -3.47 24.10
N ASN A 34 -3.99 -4.02 24.54
CA ASN A 34 -4.13 -5.45 24.79
C ASN A 34 -3.90 -6.23 23.48
N LEU A 35 -2.89 -7.09 23.50
CA LEU A 35 -2.57 -7.96 22.35
C LEU A 35 -3.42 -9.22 22.32
N VAL A 36 -4.07 -9.57 23.44
CA VAL A 36 -4.80 -10.82 23.60
C VAL A 36 -6.19 -10.56 24.14
N SER A 37 -7.16 -11.40 23.75
CA SER A 37 -8.48 -11.45 24.35
C SER A 37 -8.58 -12.65 25.29
N LEU A 38 -9.23 -12.47 26.43
CA LEU A 38 -9.46 -13.53 27.42
C LEU A 38 -10.92 -13.96 27.36
N ARG A 39 -11.13 -15.26 27.46
CA ARG A 39 -12.46 -15.86 27.47
C ARG A 39 -12.62 -16.74 28.72
N ALA A 40 -13.69 -16.54 29.46
CA ALA A 40 -14.06 -17.43 30.55
C ALA A 40 -14.66 -18.74 29.96
N GLU A 41 -14.08 -19.87 30.28
CA GLU A 41 -14.57 -21.19 29.87
C GLU A 41 -15.55 -21.77 30.90
N ILE A 42 -15.40 -21.40 32.16
CA ILE A 42 -16.28 -21.74 33.26
C ILE A 42 -16.74 -20.48 33.99
N ALA A 43 -17.76 -20.57 34.80
CA ALA A 43 -18.19 -19.48 35.66
C ALA A 43 -17.07 -19.11 36.64
N CYS A 44 -16.57 -17.88 36.56
CA CYS A 44 -15.47 -17.39 37.40
C CYS A 44 -15.81 -16.06 38.07
N ARG A 45 -15.16 -15.81 39.19
CA ARG A 45 -15.25 -14.56 39.94
C ARG A 45 -13.95 -13.79 39.75
N ILE A 46 -14.04 -12.53 39.28
CA ILE A 46 -12.87 -11.67 39.00
C ILE A 46 -12.90 -10.48 39.94
N VAL A 47 -11.71 -10.11 40.45
CA VAL A 47 -11.48 -8.83 41.11
C VAL A 47 -10.83 -7.88 40.12
N ARG A 48 -11.49 -6.75 39.89
CA ARG A 48 -10.98 -5.71 38.98
C ARG A 48 -10.18 -4.68 39.78
N LEU A 49 -8.94 -4.42 39.31
CA LEU A 49 -8.11 -3.32 39.77
C LEU A 49 -8.06 -2.23 38.72
N GLU A 50 -8.25 -0.99 39.13
CA GLU A 50 -8.05 0.17 38.27
C GLU A 50 -6.54 0.44 38.12
N ARG A 51 -6.16 1.09 37.00
CA ARG A 51 -4.76 1.38 36.65
C ARG A 51 -4.00 2.02 37.82
N GLN A 52 -4.60 3.00 38.48
CA GLN A 52 -3.98 3.70 39.62
C GLN A 52 -3.76 2.79 40.82
N GLN A 53 -4.67 1.86 41.08
CA GLN A 53 -4.56 0.89 42.16
C GLN A 53 -3.41 -0.10 41.91
N LEU A 54 -3.27 -0.55 40.67
CA LEU A 54 -2.13 -1.41 40.26
C LEU A 54 -0.80 -0.68 40.42
N GLN A 55 -0.72 0.59 39.98
CA GLN A 55 0.49 1.42 40.11
C GLN A 55 0.85 1.67 41.57
N ASN A 56 -0.14 1.92 42.43
CA ASN A 56 0.10 2.07 43.87
C ASN A 56 0.58 0.75 44.49
N LEU A 57 -0.03 -0.39 44.13
CA LEU A 57 0.38 -1.70 44.62
C LEU A 57 1.85 -2.01 44.27
N ILE A 58 2.26 -1.73 43.03
CA ILE A 58 3.64 -1.92 42.58
C ILE A 58 4.61 -0.98 43.31
N ARG A 59 4.21 0.25 43.59
CA ARG A 59 5.04 1.22 44.30
C ARG A 59 5.20 0.87 45.78
N ASP A 60 4.12 0.45 46.41
CA ASP A 60 4.03 0.37 47.90
C ASP A 60 4.39 -1.05 48.43
N SER A 61 4.41 -2.09 47.57
CA SER A 61 4.80 -3.46 47.94
C SER A 61 5.90 -3.99 47.03
N LYS A 62 7.08 -4.25 47.60
CA LYS A 62 8.20 -4.88 46.89
C LYS A 62 7.88 -6.32 46.45
N GLU A 63 7.13 -7.06 47.28
CA GLU A 63 6.73 -8.43 46.97
C GLU A 63 5.74 -8.47 45.78
N ALA A 64 4.71 -7.59 45.81
CA ALA A 64 3.76 -7.49 44.70
C ALA A 64 4.46 -7.03 43.40
N SER A 65 5.35 -6.06 43.49
CA SER A 65 6.15 -5.59 42.36
C SER A 65 6.98 -6.72 41.74
N ALA A 66 7.71 -7.47 42.59
CA ALA A 66 8.52 -8.61 42.12
C ALA A 66 7.68 -9.69 41.47
N LEU A 67 6.55 -10.07 42.07
CA LEU A 67 5.64 -11.08 41.52
C LEU A 67 5.05 -10.64 40.17
N ILE A 68 4.59 -9.41 40.06
CA ILE A 68 3.98 -8.89 38.82
C ILE A 68 5.01 -8.85 37.69
N LEU A 69 6.22 -8.33 37.97
CA LEU A 69 7.29 -8.27 36.96
C LEU A 69 7.80 -9.65 36.55
N GLN A 70 7.96 -10.57 37.50
CA GLN A 70 8.34 -11.94 37.21
C GLN A 70 7.29 -12.64 36.33
N THR A 71 6.02 -12.58 36.71
CA THR A 71 4.91 -13.19 35.95
C THR A 71 4.80 -12.57 34.55
N MET A 72 4.95 -11.26 34.44
CA MET A 72 4.98 -10.57 33.14
C MET A 72 6.13 -11.09 32.25
N ASN A 73 7.33 -11.18 32.80
CA ASN A 73 8.49 -11.70 32.07
C ASN A 73 8.30 -13.16 31.63
N GLU A 74 7.83 -14.02 32.51
CA GLU A 74 7.54 -15.42 32.18
C GLU A 74 6.51 -15.54 31.06
N ARG A 75 5.48 -14.70 31.06
CA ARG A 75 4.46 -14.65 30.00
C ARG A 75 5.03 -14.13 28.68
N LEU A 76 5.83 -13.09 28.71
CA LEU A 76 6.50 -12.56 27.52
C LEU A 76 7.44 -13.60 26.90
N MET A 77 8.24 -14.29 27.73
CA MET A 77 9.13 -15.36 27.25
C MET A 77 8.35 -16.51 26.62
N ARG A 78 7.23 -16.95 27.22
CA ARG A 78 6.38 -17.99 26.63
C ARG A 78 5.73 -17.58 25.31
N VAL A 79 5.25 -16.32 25.23
CA VAL A 79 4.74 -15.78 23.96
C VAL A 79 5.85 -15.77 22.91
N GLN A 80 7.06 -15.39 23.29
CA GLN A 80 8.21 -15.34 22.40
C GLN A 80 8.65 -16.76 21.97
N GLU A 81 8.65 -17.72 22.88
CA GLU A 81 8.92 -19.13 22.59
C GLU A 81 7.84 -19.71 21.66
N TYR A 82 6.56 -19.45 21.91
CA TYR A 82 5.47 -19.87 21.04
C TYR A 82 5.58 -19.24 19.65
N VAL A 83 5.86 -17.93 19.57
CA VAL A 83 6.07 -17.24 18.29
C VAL A 83 7.25 -17.82 17.51
N SER A 84 8.31 -18.28 18.22
CA SER A 84 9.46 -18.93 17.59
C SER A 84 9.15 -20.34 17.06
N THR A 85 8.12 -21.03 17.60
CA THR A 85 7.65 -22.34 17.10
C THR A 85 6.66 -22.23 15.94
N LEU A 86 6.07 -21.05 15.72
CA LEU A 86 5.24 -20.82 14.54
C LEU A 86 6.14 -20.81 13.29
N PRO A 87 5.68 -21.35 12.15
CA PRO A 87 6.37 -21.16 10.88
C PRO A 87 6.70 -19.68 10.71
N SER A 88 7.92 -19.35 10.33
CA SER A 88 8.42 -17.97 10.22
C SER A 88 7.53 -17.10 9.32
N ALA A 89 6.77 -17.70 8.43
CA ALA A 89 5.75 -17.04 7.62
C ALA A 89 4.60 -17.99 7.26
N ARG A 90 3.37 -17.44 7.18
CA ARG A 90 2.19 -18.18 6.72
C ARG A 90 2.23 -18.47 5.22
N VAL A 91 3.00 -17.70 4.48
CA VAL A 91 3.12 -17.77 3.02
C VAL A 91 4.54 -18.15 2.67
N LEU A 92 4.71 -19.22 1.91
CA LEU A 92 5.96 -19.62 1.29
C LEU A 92 5.84 -19.41 -0.22
N ILE A 93 6.78 -18.72 -0.81
CA ILE A 93 6.89 -18.49 -2.26
C ILE A 93 8.19 -19.10 -2.74
N LEU A 94 8.11 -19.97 -3.72
CA LEU A 94 9.24 -20.60 -4.37
C LEU A 94 9.24 -20.20 -5.84
N GLY A 95 10.30 -19.55 -6.28
CA GLY A 95 10.30 -19.05 -7.66
C GLY A 95 11.62 -18.46 -8.11
N SER A 96 11.61 -17.67 -9.17
CA SER A 96 12.76 -16.90 -9.66
C SER A 96 12.61 -15.42 -9.35
N THR A 97 13.71 -14.76 -8.99
CA THR A 97 13.74 -13.31 -8.76
C THR A 97 13.26 -12.50 -9.96
N TYR A 98 13.47 -13.03 -11.18
CA TYR A 98 13.12 -12.34 -12.43
C TYR A 98 11.76 -12.73 -12.99
N ASP A 99 11.02 -13.58 -12.31
CA ASP A 99 9.65 -13.95 -12.70
C ASP A 99 8.65 -12.85 -12.31
N ALA A 100 7.74 -12.50 -13.23
CA ALA A 100 6.79 -11.42 -13.05
C ALA A 100 5.73 -11.75 -11.99
N ASP A 101 5.20 -12.99 -12.00
CA ASP A 101 4.17 -13.43 -11.07
C ASP A 101 4.73 -13.55 -9.65
N CYS A 102 5.98 -14.05 -9.52
CA CYS A 102 6.72 -14.05 -8.25
C CYS A 102 6.82 -12.64 -7.66
N ARG A 103 7.22 -11.68 -8.49
CA ARG A 103 7.36 -10.28 -8.09
C ARG A 103 6.01 -9.70 -7.67
N ASP A 104 4.96 -9.90 -8.45
CA ASP A 104 3.66 -9.30 -8.21
C ASP A 104 3.03 -9.86 -6.92
N ILE A 105 3.15 -11.16 -6.66
CA ILE A 105 2.72 -11.78 -5.40
C ILE A 105 3.54 -11.25 -4.22
N ARG A 106 4.86 -11.20 -4.32
CA ARG A 106 5.74 -10.65 -3.25
C ARG A 106 5.44 -9.19 -2.96
N SER A 107 5.25 -8.37 -4.01
CA SER A 107 4.88 -6.96 -3.87
C SER A 107 3.53 -6.79 -3.19
N PHE A 108 2.54 -7.60 -3.57
CA PHE A 108 1.22 -7.62 -2.94
C PHE A 108 1.31 -7.98 -1.44
N LEU A 109 2.02 -9.04 -1.10
CA LEU A 109 2.18 -9.47 0.30
C LEU A 109 2.90 -8.41 1.14
N ALA A 110 4.00 -7.86 0.62
CA ALA A 110 4.76 -6.81 1.28
C ALA A 110 3.90 -5.56 1.50
N SER A 111 3.18 -5.10 0.48
CA SER A 111 2.30 -3.92 0.57
C SER A 111 1.14 -4.11 1.54
N ASN A 112 0.68 -5.34 1.75
CA ASN A 112 -0.36 -5.69 2.71
C ASN A 112 0.20 -6.13 4.08
N ARG A 113 1.52 -6.05 4.31
CA ARG A 113 2.23 -6.45 5.54
C ARG A 113 1.99 -7.90 5.93
N ILE A 114 1.89 -8.76 4.95
CA ILE A 114 1.75 -10.18 5.15
C ILE A 114 3.14 -10.79 5.12
N PRO A 115 3.63 -11.34 6.25
CA PRO A 115 4.93 -12.00 6.28
C PRO A 115 4.94 -13.18 5.33
N TYR A 116 5.99 -13.29 4.55
CA TYR A 116 6.21 -14.42 3.65
C TYR A 116 7.67 -14.86 3.67
N GLU A 117 7.90 -16.13 3.42
CA GLU A 117 9.21 -16.69 3.16
C GLU A 117 9.41 -16.79 1.65
N TRP A 118 10.55 -16.32 1.18
CA TRP A 118 10.95 -16.35 -0.21
C TRP A 118 12.14 -17.29 -0.38
N VAL A 119 12.06 -18.20 -1.33
CA VAL A 119 13.16 -19.07 -1.73
C VAL A 119 13.36 -18.93 -3.24
N ASP A 120 14.51 -18.46 -3.62
CA ASP A 120 14.90 -18.37 -5.03
C ASP A 120 15.38 -19.76 -5.49
N ARG A 121 14.69 -20.34 -6.48
CA ARG A 121 14.98 -21.69 -6.97
C ARG A 121 16.35 -21.83 -7.61
N GLU A 122 16.89 -20.73 -8.14
CA GLU A 122 18.19 -20.70 -8.84
C GLU A 122 19.34 -20.41 -7.87
N LEU A 123 19.09 -19.54 -6.88
CA LEU A 123 20.12 -19.09 -5.94
C LEU A 123 20.21 -19.95 -4.66
N GLU A 124 19.10 -20.57 -4.26
CA GLU A 124 18.98 -21.32 -3.00
C GLU A 124 18.35 -22.71 -3.22
N PRO A 125 18.87 -23.53 -4.16
CA PRO A 125 18.27 -24.84 -4.51
C PRO A 125 18.22 -25.81 -3.31
N GLU A 126 19.12 -25.68 -2.35
CA GLU A 126 19.16 -26.49 -1.13
C GLU A 126 18.02 -26.22 -0.16
N ARG A 127 17.36 -25.06 -0.27
CA ARG A 127 16.19 -24.68 0.56
C ARG A 127 14.86 -25.16 -0.03
N LEU A 128 14.87 -25.75 -1.22
CA LEU A 128 13.66 -26.24 -1.84
C LEU A 128 13.10 -27.43 -1.07
N PRO A 129 11.78 -27.42 -0.74
CA PRO A 129 11.15 -28.55 -0.08
C PRO A 129 11.21 -29.81 -0.94
N GLN A 130 11.55 -30.95 -0.34
CA GLN A 130 11.67 -32.25 -1.02
C GLN A 130 10.35 -32.73 -1.66
N PHE A 131 9.21 -32.19 -1.23
CA PHE A 131 7.89 -32.53 -1.76
C PHE A 131 7.50 -31.71 -3.01
N LEU A 132 8.35 -30.76 -3.46
CA LEU A 132 8.05 -29.93 -4.63
C LEU A 132 8.36 -30.71 -5.91
N PRO A 133 7.39 -30.94 -6.82
CA PRO A 133 7.66 -31.56 -8.11
C PRO A 133 8.64 -30.72 -8.94
N GLU A 134 9.61 -31.36 -9.59
CA GLU A 134 10.66 -30.70 -10.40
C GLU A 134 10.08 -29.90 -11.58
N ASP A 135 8.98 -30.38 -12.16
CA ASP A 135 8.30 -29.83 -13.33
C ASP A 135 7.24 -28.76 -12.98
N ARG A 136 7.13 -28.39 -11.70
CA ARG A 136 6.13 -27.41 -11.28
C ARG A 136 6.43 -26.02 -11.77
N GLY A 137 5.41 -25.35 -12.31
CA GLY A 137 5.47 -23.97 -12.76
C GLY A 137 5.95 -23.00 -11.66
N CYS A 138 6.47 -21.86 -12.09
CA CYS A 138 6.95 -20.77 -11.23
C CYS A 138 5.96 -19.61 -11.28
N PRO A 139 5.55 -19.00 -10.15
CA PRO A 139 5.86 -19.38 -8.76
C PRO A 139 5.05 -20.58 -8.22
N ALA A 140 5.65 -21.33 -7.31
CA ALA A 140 4.90 -22.22 -6.43
C ALA A 140 4.64 -21.50 -5.11
N VAL A 141 3.37 -21.45 -4.68
CA VAL A 141 2.95 -20.72 -3.49
C VAL A 141 2.24 -21.66 -2.53
N ALA A 142 2.64 -21.65 -1.26
CA ALA A 142 1.95 -22.35 -0.19
C ALA A 142 1.43 -21.35 0.86
N ILE A 143 0.21 -21.56 1.34
CA ILE A 143 -0.42 -20.75 2.39
C ILE A 143 -0.91 -21.67 3.48
N ASP A 144 -0.49 -21.41 4.72
CA ASP A 144 -0.79 -22.24 5.89
C ASP A 144 -0.48 -23.75 5.64
N GLY A 145 0.65 -24.01 4.96
CA GLY A 145 1.11 -25.36 4.61
C GLY A 145 0.38 -26.03 3.44
N LYS A 146 -0.59 -25.37 2.81
CA LYS A 146 -1.29 -25.86 1.63
C LYS A 146 -0.71 -25.23 0.37
N LEU A 147 -0.16 -26.08 -0.50
CA LEU A 147 0.40 -25.69 -1.78
C LEU A 147 -0.72 -25.54 -2.82
N PHE A 148 -0.71 -24.43 -3.56
CA PHE A 148 -1.56 -24.29 -4.74
C PHE A 148 -1.17 -25.35 -5.79
N ASP A 149 -2.12 -25.85 -6.54
CA ASP A 149 -1.90 -26.83 -7.63
C ASP A 149 -1.53 -26.19 -8.97
N HIS A 150 -1.58 -24.87 -9.05
CA HIS A 150 -1.22 -24.02 -10.20
C HIS A 150 -0.46 -22.78 -9.71
N THR A 151 0.03 -21.95 -10.63
CA THR A 151 0.54 -20.60 -10.33
C THR A 151 -0.63 -19.70 -9.97
N PRO A 152 -0.79 -19.30 -8.69
CA PRO A 152 -1.95 -18.52 -8.28
C PRO A 152 -1.82 -17.07 -8.74
N THR A 153 -2.95 -16.47 -9.05
CA THR A 153 -3.08 -15.03 -9.21
C THR A 153 -2.98 -14.32 -7.84
N VAL A 154 -2.65 -13.03 -7.84
CA VAL A 154 -2.67 -12.21 -6.62
C VAL A 154 -4.02 -12.26 -5.90
N ARG A 155 -5.12 -12.35 -6.65
CA ARG A 155 -6.48 -12.47 -6.07
C ARG A 155 -6.69 -13.80 -5.37
N GLU A 156 -6.28 -14.92 -5.96
CA GLU A 156 -6.37 -16.23 -5.32
C GLU A 156 -5.55 -16.28 -4.03
N VAL A 157 -4.36 -15.67 -4.03
CA VAL A 157 -3.54 -15.50 -2.82
C VAL A 157 -4.28 -14.65 -1.77
N ALA A 158 -4.90 -13.54 -2.16
CA ALA A 158 -5.69 -12.69 -1.27
C ALA A 158 -6.90 -13.46 -0.67
N GLU A 159 -7.62 -14.23 -1.49
CA GLU A 159 -8.77 -15.04 -1.06
C GLU A 159 -8.34 -16.17 -0.12
N ALA A 160 -7.24 -16.87 -0.41
CA ALA A 160 -6.69 -17.90 0.47
C ALA A 160 -6.23 -17.34 1.83
N LEU A 161 -5.76 -16.10 1.85
CA LEU A 161 -5.43 -15.35 3.06
C LEU A 161 -6.65 -14.75 3.75
N GLN A 162 -7.85 -15.00 3.23
CA GLN A 162 -9.12 -14.49 3.75
C GLN A 162 -9.20 -12.96 3.78
N LEU A 163 -8.51 -12.29 2.87
CA LEU A 163 -8.69 -10.86 2.66
C LEU A 163 -10.03 -10.61 1.98
N GLN A 164 -10.61 -9.44 2.25
CA GLN A 164 -11.87 -9.08 1.62
C GLN A 164 -11.63 -8.69 0.16
N THR A 165 -12.06 -9.54 -0.77
CA THR A 165 -11.98 -9.32 -2.22
C THR A 165 -13.33 -9.07 -2.87
N LYS A 166 -14.43 -9.29 -2.13
CA LYS A 166 -15.80 -9.14 -2.63
C LYS A 166 -16.56 -8.14 -1.77
N PRO A 167 -17.33 -7.21 -2.38
CA PRO A 167 -18.29 -6.37 -1.66
C PRO A 167 -19.28 -7.21 -0.85
N LYS A 168 -19.61 -6.77 0.36
CA LYS A 168 -20.59 -7.43 1.24
C LYS A 168 -22.04 -7.05 0.91
N SER A 169 -22.23 -5.89 0.26
CA SER A 169 -23.52 -5.37 -0.17
C SER A 169 -23.50 -5.09 -1.67
N ASP A 170 -24.66 -5.02 -2.28
CA ASP A 170 -24.85 -4.55 -3.66
C ASP A 170 -25.16 -3.04 -3.74
N ARG A 171 -25.37 -2.36 -2.57
CA ARG A 171 -25.75 -0.94 -2.51
C ARG A 171 -24.96 -0.19 -1.45
N TYR A 172 -24.45 0.97 -1.83
CA TYR A 172 -23.67 1.87 -0.99
C TYR A 172 -24.11 3.31 -1.18
N ASP A 173 -23.89 4.16 -0.16
CA ASP A 173 -24.07 5.60 -0.32
C ASP A 173 -22.93 6.16 -1.18
N VAL A 174 -21.71 5.69 -0.95
CA VAL A 174 -20.53 6.10 -1.70
C VAL A 174 -19.66 4.91 -2.07
N VAL A 175 -19.29 4.82 -3.35
CA VAL A 175 -18.21 3.93 -3.79
C VAL A 175 -16.99 4.79 -4.11
N ILE A 176 -15.88 4.50 -3.44
CA ILE A 176 -14.59 5.15 -3.62
C ILE A 176 -13.71 4.24 -4.48
N VAL A 177 -13.26 4.73 -5.63
CA VAL A 177 -12.39 3.98 -6.53
C VAL A 177 -10.94 4.36 -6.27
N GLY A 178 -10.20 3.45 -5.65
CA GLY A 178 -8.83 3.62 -5.19
C GLY A 178 -8.73 3.87 -3.68
N ALA A 179 -7.83 3.13 -3.02
CA ALA A 179 -7.55 3.20 -1.60
C ALA A 179 -6.17 3.81 -1.30
N GLY A 180 -5.71 4.78 -2.12
CA GLY A 180 -4.58 5.65 -1.82
C GLY A 180 -4.92 6.68 -0.73
N PRO A 181 -4.04 7.65 -0.41
CA PRO A 181 -4.26 8.62 0.66
C PRO A 181 -5.58 9.38 0.56
N ALA A 182 -5.99 9.80 -0.64
CA ALA A 182 -7.26 10.50 -0.86
C ALA A 182 -8.47 9.58 -0.61
N GLY A 183 -8.46 8.37 -1.18
CA GLY A 183 -9.52 7.39 -0.97
C GLY A 183 -9.61 6.92 0.48
N MET A 184 -8.47 6.71 1.16
CA MET A 184 -8.44 6.35 2.57
C MET A 184 -9.03 7.43 3.47
N ALA A 185 -8.67 8.70 3.24
CA ALA A 185 -9.23 9.82 3.97
C ALA A 185 -10.76 9.87 3.77
N ALA A 186 -11.22 9.77 2.51
CA ALA A 186 -12.64 9.72 2.20
C ALA A 186 -13.34 8.52 2.88
N GLY A 187 -12.72 7.34 2.87
CA GLY A 187 -13.25 6.16 3.56
C GLY A 187 -13.41 6.37 5.07
N VAL A 188 -12.40 6.95 5.72
CA VAL A 188 -12.43 7.28 7.15
C VAL A 188 -13.55 8.28 7.46
N TYR A 189 -13.60 9.41 6.75
CA TYR A 189 -14.61 10.45 7.00
C TYR A 189 -16.02 9.96 6.66
N GLY A 190 -16.21 9.37 5.47
CA GLY A 190 -17.52 8.89 5.05
C GLY A 190 -18.12 7.89 6.04
N ALA A 191 -17.35 6.89 6.45
CA ALA A 191 -17.82 5.88 7.39
C ALA A 191 -18.01 6.46 8.80
N SER A 192 -17.11 7.36 9.27
CA SER A 192 -17.28 8.00 10.58
C SER A 192 -18.47 8.95 10.67
N GLU A 193 -18.92 9.47 9.53
CA GLU A 193 -20.07 10.35 9.39
C GLU A 193 -21.38 9.60 9.03
N GLY A 194 -21.34 8.25 9.05
CA GLY A 194 -22.50 7.37 8.93
C GLY A 194 -22.90 6.96 7.52
N LEU A 195 -22.07 7.23 6.50
CA LEU A 195 -22.30 6.73 5.14
C LEU A 195 -21.90 5.25 5.05
N ASN A 196 -22.66 4.49 4.26
CA ASN A 196 -22.28 3.14 3.84
C ASN A 196 -21.24 3.25 2.70
N VAL A 197 -19.98 2.98 3.02
CA VAL A 197 -18.83 3.24 2.13
C VAL A 197 -18.19 1.93 1.69
N LEU A 198 -18.03 1.78 0.37
CA LEU A 198 -17.17 0.78 -0.24
C LEU A 198 -15.93 1.46 -0.87
N MET A 199 -14.74 1.02 -0.52
CA MET A 199 -13.52 1.31 -1.27
C MET A 199 -13.16 0.12 -2.16
N VAL A 200 -12.89 0.37 -3.44
CA VAL A 200 -12.44 -0.64 -4.40
C VAL A 200 -10.97 -0.38 -4.73
N GLU A 201 -10.11 -1.34 -4.41
CA GLU A 201 -8.65 -1.22 -4.60
C GLU A 201 -8.11 -2.37 -5.45
N ARG A 202 -7.41 -2.03 -6.53
CA ARG A 202 -6.91 -3.03 -7.49
C ARG A 202 -5.72 -3.87 -6.99
N SER A 203 -4.99 -3.36 -6.02
CA SER A 203 -3.76 -4.00 -5.52
C SER A 203 -3.74 -4.03 -4.00
N ALA A 204 -3.14 -3.03 -3.39
CA ALA A 204 -3.01 -2.90 -1.95
C ALA A 204 -3.40 -1.50 -1.49
N ALA A 205 -4.07 -1.43 -0.35
CA ALA A 205 -4.44 -0.17 0.25
C ALA A 205 -3.20 0.67 0.62
N GLY A 206 -3.26 1.97 0.30
CA GLY A 206 -2.16 2.90 0.50
C GLY A 206 -1.64 3.55 -0.79
N GLY A 207 -1.93 2.93 -1.95
CA GLY A 207 -1.49 3.44 -3.24
C GLY A 207 0.02 3.68 -3.30
N GLN A 208 0.47 4.62 -4.12
CA GLN A 208 1.90 4.94 -4.26
C GLN A 208 2.53 5.47 -2.97
N ALA A 209 1.77 6.10 -2.08
CA ALA A 209 2.30 6.55 -0.80
C ALA A 209 2.75 5.38 0.09
N GLY A 210 2.05 4.24 0.01
CA GLY A 210 2.36 3.02 0.75
C GLY A 210 3.74 2.44 0.42
N THR A 211 4.25 2.66 -0.79
CA THR A 211 5.56 2.17 -1.23
C THR A 211 6.73 3.09 -0.84
N SER A 212 6.45 4.30 -0.34
CA SER A 212 7.50 5.26 0.04
C SER A 212 8.26 4.76 1.27
N SER A 213 9.58 4.68 1.17
CA SER A 213 10.43 4.25 2.28
C SER A 213 10.32 5.19 3.49
N ARG A 214 10.18 6.50 3.24
CA ARG A 214 10.03 7.53 4.26
C ARG A 214 9.28 8.75 3.71
N ILE A 215 8.28 9.21 4.45
CA ILE A 215 7.51 10.43 4.19
C ILE A 215 7.87 11.42 5.30
N GLU A 216 8.67 12.44 4.98
CA GLU A 216 9.22 13.39 5.96
C GLU A 216 8.38 14.65 6.12
N ASN A 217 7.55 14.95 5.13
CA ASN A 217 6.77 16.19 5.06
C ASN A 217 5.27 15.97 5.39
N TYR A 218 4.92 14.89 6.07
CA TYR A 218 3.58 14.69 6.60
C TYR A 218 3.49 15.19 8.05
N LEU A 219 2.56 16.10 8.31
CA LEU A 219 2.42 16.74 9.62
C LEU A 219 2.14 15.72 10.74
N GLY A 220 2.81 15.89 11.87
CA GLY A 220 2.65 15.04 13.06
C GLY A 220 3.73 13.96 13.21
N PHE A 221 4.67 13.86 12.28
CA PHE A 221 5.77 12.89 12.31
C PHE A 221 7.12 13.60 12.15
N PRO A 222 7.70 14.14 13.25
CA PRO A 222 8.91 14.96 13.19
C PRO A 222 10.13 14.22 12.64
N GLU A 223 10.16 12.90 12.80
CA GLU A 223 11.23 12.04 12.27
C GLU A 223 10.83 11.35 10.95
N GLY A 224 9.70 11.78 10.33
CA GLY A 224 9.10 11.10 9.21
C GLY A 224 8.39 9.80 9.60
N ILE A 225 7.72 9.20 8.65
CA ILE A 225 7.04 7.91 8.79
C ILE A 225 7.19 7.13 7.49
N SER A 226 7.31 5.80 7.56
CA SER A 226 7.24 4.99 6.35
C SER A 226 5.85 5.07 5.71
N GLY A 227 5.78 5.03 4.38
CA GLY A 227 4.50 4.98 3.68
C GLY A 227 3.66 3.79 4.13
N GLU A 228 4.32 2.66 4.35
CA GLU A 228 3.72 1.44 4.87
C GLU A 228 3.05 1.63 6.24
N ASP A 229 3.72 2.31 7.20
CA ASP A 229 3.15 2.56 8.52
C ASP A 229 2.00 3.54 8.48
N LEU A 230 2.14 4.62 7.70
CA LEU A 230 1.08 5.60 7.54
C LEU A 230 -0.18 4.97 6.97
N THR A 231 -0.04 4.22 5.88
CA THR A 231 -1.19 3.61 5.20
C THR A 231 -1.81 2.47 6.01
N GLY A 232 -1.01 1.66 6.70
CA GLY A 232 -1.54 0.63 7.59
C GLY A 232 -2.33 1.18 8.78
N ARG A 233 -1.95 2.36 9.31
CA ARG A 233 -2.76 3.07 10.32
C ARG A 233 -4.07 3.57 9.72
N ALA A 234 -4.05 4.09 8.48
CA ALA A 234 -5.24 4.56 7.78
C ALA A 234 -6.23 3.43 7.50
N VAL A 235 -5.76 2.26 7.04
CA VAL A 235 -6.59 1.05 6.85
C VAL A 235 -7.30 0.66 8.15
N LYS A 236 -6.54 0.54 9.24
CA LYS A 236 -7.11 0.19 10.55
C LYS A 236 -8.16 1.20 11.01
N GLN A 237 -7.93 2.48 10.73
CA GLN A 237 -8.86 3.56 11.09
C GLN A 237 -10.14 3.48 10.25
N ALA A 238 -10.04 3.32 8.92
CA ALA A 238 -11.19 3.20 8.02
C ALA A 238 -12.08 1.98 8.38
N VAL A 239 -11.45 0.81 8.56
CA VAL A 239 -12.16 -0.42 8.96
C VAL A 239 -12.82 -0.28 10.34
N ARG A 240 -12.16 0.38 11.29
CA ARG A 240 -12.74 0.63 12.63
C ARG A 240 -14.02 1.46 12.55
N PHE A 241 -14.12 2.41 11.62
CA PHE A 241 -15.34 3.19 11.41
C PHE A 241 -16.38 2.48 10.54
N GLY A 242 -16.08 1.31 10.00
CA GLY A 242 -16.99 0.49 9.21
C GLY A 242 -16.87 0.66 7.70
N ALA A 243 -15.87 1.38 7.21
CA ALA A 243 -15.60 1.41 5.78
C ALA A 243 -15.22 0.01 5.28
N GLU A 244 -15.79 -0.38 4.16
CA GLU A 244 -15.52 -1.63 3.50
C GLU A 244 -14.42 -1.45 2.45
N ILE A 245 -13.45 -2.38 2.38
CA ILE A 245 -12.36 -2.33 1.40
C ILE A 245 -12.35 -3.66 0.63
N ALA A 246 -12.74 -3.62 -0.65
CA ALA A 246 -12.61 -4.73 -1.57
C ALA A 246 -11.24 -4.62 -2.27
N MET A 247 -10.31 -5.49 -1.88
CA MET A 247 -8.94 -5.55 -2.43
C MET A 247 -8.84 -6.45 -3.66
N THR A 248 -7.81 -6.25 -4.47
CA THR A 248 -7.58 -6.97 -5.73
C THR A 248 -8.77 -6.88 -6.70
N ARG A 249 -9.47 -5.73 -6.68
CA ARG A 249 -10.63 -5.44 -7.52
C ARG A 249 -10.43 -4.18 -8.34
N CYS A 250 -10.85 -4.25 -9.60
CA CYS A 250 -10.89 -3.10 -10.50
C CYS A 250 -12.35 -2.72 -10.80
N VAL A 251 -12.62 -1.42 -10.87
CA VAL A 251 -13.84 -0.91 -11.49
C VAL A 251 -13.58 -0.80 -12.99
N GLU A 252 -14.35 -1.51 -13.78
CA GLU A 252 -14.23 -1.51 -15.25
C GLU A 252 -15.11 -0.46 -15.90
N LYS A 253 -16.29 -0.16 -15.27
CA LYS A 253 -17.24 0.83 -15.80
C LYS A 253 -17.99 1.51 -14.67
N VAL A 254 -18.32 2.77 -14.91
CA VAL A 254 -19.27 3.56 -14.12
C VAL A 254 -20.40 3.95 -15.05
N ILE A 255 -21.62 3.48 -14.76
CA ILE A 255 -22.80 3.63 -15.62
C ILE A 255 -23.84 4.44 -14.86
N PRO A 256 -24.32 5.59 -15.36
CA PRO A 256 -25.43 6.30 -14.75
C PRO A 256 -26.68 5.41 -14.62
N ALA A 257 -27.34 5.48 -13.47
CA ALA A 257 -28.55 4.73 -13.17
C ALA A 257 -29.54 5.60 -12.38
N ALA A 258 -30.79 5.17 -12.25
CA ALA A 258 -31.78 5.91 -11.51
C ALA A 258 -31.37 6.11 -10.03
N GLY A 259 -31.13 7.35 -9.65
CA GLY A 259 -30.75 7.76 -8.29
C GLY A 259 -29.29 7.48 -7.94
N GLY A 260 -28.39 7.33 -8.93
CA GLY A 260 -26.97 7.13 -8.71
C GLY A 260 -26.25 6.44 -9.88
N PHE A 261 -25.40 5.48 -9.58
CA PHE A 261 -24.50 4.84 -10.54
C PHE A 261 -24.43 3.34 -10.30
N GLN A 262 -24.35 2.57 -11.36
CA GLN A 262 -23.97 1.18 -11.32
C GLN A 262 -22.49 1.06 -11.69
N LEU A 263 -21.70 0.44 -10.83
CA LEU A 263 -20.30 0.14 -11.09
C LEU A 263 -20.16 -1.34 -11.42
N GLU A 264 -19.51 -1.61 -12.55
CA GLU A 264 -19.11 -2.96 -12.93
C GLU A 264 -17.70 -3.22 -12.46
N LEU A 265 -17.52 -4.25 -11.64
CA LEU A 265 -16.21 -4.70 -11.18
C LEU A 265 -15.72 -5.83 -12.06
N ASP A 266 -14.41 -5.99 -12.15
CA ASP A 266 -13.78 -7.11 -12.80
C ASP A 266 -14.34 -8.46 -12.27
N GLY A 267 -14.52 -9.43 -13.18
CA GLY A 267 -15.23 -10.68 -12.86
C GLY A 267 -16.75 -10.56 -12.84
N GLY A 268 -17.32 -9.45 -13.35
CA GLY A 268 -18.75 -9.30 -13.63
C GLY A 268 -19.63 -8.95 -12.42
N GLN A 269 -19.04 -8.70 -11.25
CA GLN A 269 -19.80 -8.24 -10.08
C GLN A 269 -20.23 -6.79 -10.26
N ARG A 270 -21.45 -6.45 -9.78
CA ARG A 270 -22.04 -5.11 -9.88
C ARG A 270 -22.41 -4.58 -8.51
N VAL A 271 -22.14 -3.30 -8.29
CA VAL A 271 -22.58 -2.57 -7.10
C VAL A 271 -23.23 -1.26 -7.50
N PHE A 272 -24.21 -0.82 -6.72
CA PHE A 272 -24.87 0.46 -6.88
C PHE A 272 -24.30 1.46 -5.87
N ALA A 273 -24.06 2.70 -6.31
CA ALA A 273 -23.63 3.82 -5.47
C ALA A 273 -24.52 5.04 -5.72
N ARG A 274 -24.90 5.75 -4.66
CA ARG A 274 -25.59 7.05 -4.78
C ARG A 274 -24.62 8.14 -5.27
N ALA A 275 -23.37 8.06 -4.84
CA ALA A 275 -22.27 8.92 -5.31
C ALA A 275 -21.01 8.10 -5.55
N VAL A 276 -20.13 8.58 -6.42
CA VAL A 276 -18.84 7.94 -6.71
C VAL A 276 -17.70 8.93 -6.44
N LEU A 277 -16.66 8.48 -5.77
CA LEU A 277 -15.41 9.24 -5.63
C LEU A 277 -14.28 8.57 -6.40
N LEU A 278 -13.73 9.26 -7.38
CA LEU A 278 -12.55 8.84 -8.14
C LEU A 278 -11.30 9.28 -7.39
N ALA A 279 -10.56 8.31 -6.84
CA ALA A 279 -9.32 8.50 -6.08
C ALA A 279 -8.21 7.55 -6.58
N THR A 280 -8.23 7.26 -7.89
CA THR A 280 -7.38 6.25 -8.55
C THR A 280 -5.91 6.62 -8.62
N GLY A 281 -5.58 7.89 -8.30
CA GLY A 281 -4.21 8.38 -8.36
C GLY A 281 -3.69 8.45 -9.78
N VAL A 282 -2.42 8.07 -9.96
CA VAL A 282 -1.72 8.12 -11.25
C VAL A 282 -0.93 6.83 -11.46
N GLU A 283 -0.68 6.49 -12.72
CA GLU A 283 0.17 5.37 -13.11
C GLU A 283 1.55 5.85 -13.56
N TRP A 284 2.55 5.00 -13.39
CA TRP A 284 3.89 5.33 -13.86
C TRP A 284 3.92 5.48 -15.37
N ARG A 285 4.52 6.58 -15.81
CA ARG A 285 4.74 6.81 -17.23
C ARG A 285 5.70 5.76 -17.77
N ARG A 286 5.28 5.05 -18.83
CA ARG A 286 6.12 4.04 -19.47
C ARG A 286 7.31 4.68 -20.18
N LEU A 287 8.48 4.10 -19.98
CA LEU A 287 9.71 4.51 -20.65
C LEU A 287 9.72 3.94 -22.08
N LYS A 288 9.77 4.83 -23.06
CA LYS A 288 9.82 4.46 -24.48
C LYS A 288 11.27 4.20 -24.91
N ALA A 289 11.89 3.16 -24.34
CA ALA A 289 13.23 2.73 -24.73
C ALA A 289 13.17 1.26 -25.13
N GLU A 290 13.98 0.87 -26.13
CA GLU A 290 14.02 -0.48 -26.66
C GLU A 290 14.38 -1.49 -25.55
N GLY A 291 13.76 -2.67 -25.55
CA GLY A 291 14.01 -3.73 -24.58
C GLY A 291 13.36 -3.52 -23.20
N CYS A 292 12.93 -2.28 -22.83
CA CYS A 292 12.40 -2.01 -21.50
C CYS A 292 11.11 -2.77 -21.19
N GLU A 293 10.21 -2.91 -22.15
CA GLU A 293 8.96 -3.70 -21.97
C GLU A 293 9.26 -5.20 -21.82
N ARG A 294 10.18 -5.72 -22.59
CA ARG A 294 10.58 -7.13 -22.53
C ARG A 294 11.26 -7.48 -21.20
N LEU A 295 12.04 -6.55 -20.68
CA LEU A 295 12.76 -6.70 -19.41
C LEU A 295 12.01 -6.15 -18.20
N LEU A 296 10.72 -5.81 -18.37
CA LEU A 296 9.87 -5.37 -17.27
C LEU A 296 9.78 -6.47 -16.20
N GLY A 297 10.16 -6.13 -14.95
CA GLY A 297 10.27 -7.08 -13.86
C GLY A 297 11.51 -7.96 -13.88
N ARG A 298 12.29 -7.90 -14.96
CA ARG A 298 13.54 -8.64 -15.15
C ARG A 298 14.74 -7.70 -15.12
N GLY A 299 14.75 -6.80 -14.14
CA GLY A 299 15.74 -5.75 -13.96
C GLY A 299 15.29 -4.36 -14.43
N VAL A 300 14.21 -4.22 -15.20
CA VAL A 300 13.54 -2.92 -15.45
C VAL A 300 12.31 -2.82 -14.58
N LEU A 301 12.22 -1.80 -13.72
CA LEU A 301 11.23 -1.66 -12.65
C LEU A 301 10.65 -0.24 -12.64
N TYR A 302 9.38 -0.10 -12.25
CA TYR A 302 8.73 1.18 -12.02
C TYR A 302 8.40 1.35 -10.54
N GLY A 303 8.84 2.47 -9.96
CA GLY A 303 8.76 2.67 -8.52
C GLY A 303 9.97 2.10 -7.78
N ALA A 304 9.98 2.22 -6.46
CA ALA A 304 11.02 1.69 -5.58
C ALA A 304 10.35 1.12 -4.33
N ALA A 305 10.30 -0.18 -4.19
CA ALA A 305 9.72 -0.86 -3.06
C ALA A 305 10.77 -1.66 -2.26
N ARG A 306 10.45 -2.02 -1.03
CA ARG A 306 11.37 -2.77 -0.16
C ARG A 306 11.81 -4.14 -0.70
N PRO A 307 10.94 -4.92 -1.38
CA PRO A 307 11.37 -6.20 -1.93
C PRO A 307 12.53 -6.10 -2.92
N GLU A 308 12.60 -5.01 -3.69
CA GLU A 308 13.68 -4.80 -4.66
C GLU A 308 15.04 -4.51 -4.00
N ALA A 309 15.07 -4.03 -2.75
CA ALA A 309 16.32 -3.76 -2.05
C ALA A 309 17.20 -5.00 -1.91
N ILE A 310 16.59 -6.15 -1.61
CA ILE A 310 17.31 -7.42 -1.46
C ILE A 310 17.87 -7.87 -2.81
N SER A 311 17.10 -7.70 -3.88
CA SER A 311 17.49 -8.12 -5.23
C SER A 311 18.63 -7.30 -5.84
N VAL A 312 18.89 -6.09 -5.31
CA VAL A 312 19.96 -5.18 -5.80
C VAL A 312 21.19 -5.12 -4.90
N ASN A 313 21.28 -5.98 -3.88
CA ASN A 313 22.41 -6.00 -2.96
C ASN A 313 23.71 -6.28 -3.70
N GLY A 314 24.70 -5.37 -3.55
CA GLY A 314 26.01 -5.45 -4.21
C GLY A 314 25.98 -5.21 -5.73
N LYS A 315 24.84 -4.76 -6.31
CA LYS A 315 24.61 -4.61 -7.76
C LYS A 315 24.76 -3.17 -8.25
N LYS A 316 24.82 -3.00 -9.58
CA LYS A 316 24.85 -1.71 -10.28
C LYS A 316 23.42 -1.28 -10.61
N VAL A 317 22.96 -0.24 -9.94
CA VAL A 317 21.60 0.27 -10.04
C VAL A 317 21.56 1.57 -10.82
N PHE A 318 20.62 1.67 -11.75
CA PHE A 318 20.33 2.89 -12.52
C PHE A 318 18.94 3.41 -12.15
N ILE A 319 18.81 4.73 -12.05
CA ILE A 319 17.54 5.42 -11.81
C ILE A 319 17.32 6.43 -12.92
N ALA A 320 16.29 6.25 -13.73
CA ALA A 320 15.91 7.22 -14.74
C ALA A 320 14.91 8.21 -14.14
N GLY A 321 15.33 9.47 -13.94
CA GLY A 321 14.50 10.53 -13.39
C GLY A 321 15.28 11.52 -12.54
N GLY A 322 14.73 12.73 -12.35
CA GLY A 322 15.39 13.82 -11.62
C GLY A 322 14.54 14.46 -10.53
N GLY A 323 13.36 13.92 -10.22
CA GLY A 323 12.46 14.44 -9.17
C GLY A 323 12.71 13.84 -7.79
N ASN A 324 11.95 14.29 -6.80
CA ASN A 324 12.08 13.81 -5.40
C ASN A 324 11.96 12.29 -5.27
N SER A 325 11.07 11.65 -6.02
CA SER A 325 10.94 10.19 -6.02
C SER A 325 12.21 9.48 -6.47
N ALA A 326 12.88 9.99 -7.50
CA ALA A 326 14.17 9.46 -7.96
C ALA A 326 15.26 9.65 -6.92
N GLY A 327 15.30 10.81 -6.25
CA GLY A 327 16.27 11.07 -5.17
C GLY A 327 16.05 10.18 -3.96
N GLN A 328 14.81 10.00 -3.52
CA GLN A 328 14.47 9.07 -2.43
C GLN A 328 14.84 7.62 -2.76
N ALA A 329 14.60 7.19 -4.00
CA ALA A 329 15.01 5.88 -4.48
C ALA A 329 16.53 5.73 -4.49
N ALA A 330 17.27 6.77 -4.95
CA ALA A 330 18.73 6.76 -4.95
C ALA A 330 19.28 6.61 -3.53
N MET A 331 18.78 7.38 -2.57
CA MET A 331 19.17 7.29 -1.17
C MET A 331 18.82 5.92 -0.57
N PHE A 332 17.67 5.37 -0.89
CA PHE A 332 17.26 4.06 -0.42
C PHE A 332 18.17 2.95 -0.94
N PHE A 333 18.36 2.88 -2.26
CA PHE A 333 19.19 1.84 -2.89
C PHE A 333 20.67 2.00 -2.59
N SER A 334 21.16 3.21 -2.30
CA SER A 334 22.57 3.41 -1.93
C SER A 334 23.03 2.64 -0.69
N ASN A 335 22.08 2.21 0.15
CA ASN A 335 22.37 1.41 1.34
C ASN A 335 22.58 -0.09 1.03
N TYR A 336 22.26 -0.53 -0.18
CA TYR A 336 22.30 -1.94 -0.60
C TYR A 336 23.19 -2.14 -1.85
N ALA A 337 23.02 -1.27 -2.85
CA ALA A 337 23.72 -1.37 -4.12
C ALA A 337 25.21 -1.01 -4.00
N ALA A 338 26.05 -1.63 -4.82
CA ALA A 338 27.46 -1.25 -4.96
C ALA A 338 27.59 0.14 -5.59
N GLU A 339 26.77 0.45 -6.57
CA GLU A 339 26.77 1.71 -7.30
C GLU A 339 25.34 2.12 -7.66
N VAL A 340 25.01 3.41 -7.55
CA VAL A 340 23.73 3.98 -7.99
C VAL A 340 24.01 5.14 -8.96
N LYS A 341 23.52 5.05 -10.20
CA LYS A 341 23.57 6.15 -11.16
C LYS A 341 22.20 6.75 -11.40
N VAL A 342 22.07 8.05 -11.20
CA VAL A 342 20.85 8.81 -11.44
C VAL A 342 20.94 9.51 -12.80
N LEU A 343 20.21 9.01 -13.79
CA LEU A 343 20.17 9.53 -15.15
C LEU A 343 19.14 10.68 -15.25
N VAL A 344 19.62 11.88 -15.55
CA VAL A 344 18.81 13.10 -15.60
C VAL A 344 18.86 13.75 -16.97
N ARG A 345 17.71 13.99 -17.60
CA ARG A 345 17.64 14.62 -18.93
C ARG A 345 18.14 16.08 -18.96
N GLY A 346 17.95 16.80 -17.86
CA GLY A 346 18.38 18.19 -17.70
C GLY A 346 19.80 18.34 -17.19
N GLU A 347 20.18 19.57 -16.85
CA GLU A 347 21.50 19.94 -16.34
C GLU A 347 21.83 19.31 -14.97
N GLY A 348 20.82 18.81 -14.26
CA GLY A 348 20.98 18.22 -12.93
C GLY A 348 19.66 18.21 -12.13
N LEU A 349 19.76 18.10 -10.83
CA LEU A 349 18.63 17.85 -9.94
C LEU A 349 17.89 19.14 -9.48
N LYS A 350 18.54 20.31 -9.56
CA LYS A 350 18.06 21.56 -8.93
C LYS A 350 16.66 22.01 -9.37
N LEU A 351 16.26 21.70 -10.60
CA LEU A 351 14.97 22.15 -11.15
C LEU A 351 13.77 21.35 -10.64
N SER A 352 13.98 20.13 -10.14
CA SER A 352 12.88 19.18 -9.86
C SER A 352 13.00 18.43 -8.54
N MET A 353 14.07 18.66 -7.79
CA MET A 353 14.35 17.99 -6.52
C MET A 353 14.55 19.00 -5.39
N SER A 354 14.09 18.66 -4.19
CA SER A 354 14.25 19.47 -2.99
C SER A 354 15.73 19.58 -2.58
N GLN A 355 16.12 20.77 -2.07
CA GLN A 355 17.50 21.08 -1.76
C GLN A 355 18.11 20.13 -0.69
N TYR A 356 17.35 19.72 0.30
CA TYR A 356 17.84 18.79 1.31
C TYR A 356 18.25 17.44 0.72
N LEU A 357 17.43 16.92 -0.20
CA LEU A 357 17.66 15.64 -0.85
C LEU A 357 18.87 15.68 -1.79
N ILE A 358 19.07 16.81 -2.48
CA ILE A 358 20.28 17.06 -3.29
C ILE A 358 21.53 17.01 -2.40
N GLY A 359 21.47 17.63 -1.21
CA GLY A 359 22.57 17.59 -0.24
C GLY A 359 22.86 16.19 0.28
N GLU A 360 21.83 15.40 0.58
CA GLU A 360 21.98 14.00 1.00
C GLU A 360 22.60 13.14 -0.11
N ILE A 361 22.14 13.25 -1.35
CA ILE A 361 22.71 12.53 -2.51
C ILE A 361 24.19 12.87 -2.68
N ALA A 362 24.55 14.15 -2.60
CA ALA A 362 25.94 14.60 -2.75
C ALA A 362 26.88 14.08 -1.64
N SER A 363 26.33 13.71 -0.48
CA SER A 363 27.10 13.13 0.63
C SER A 363 27.42 11.63 0.47
N LYS A 364 26.75 10.94 -0.47
CA LYS A 364 26.90 9.50 -0.69
C LYS A 364 27.95 9.21 -1.75
N ALA A 365 29.02 8.48 -1.37
CA ALA A 365 30.13 8.16 -2.25
C ALA A 365 29.77 7.19 -3.40
N ASN A 366 28.70 6.40 -3.22
CA ASN A 366 28.24 5.42 -4.23
C ASN A 366 27.07 5.89 -5.07
N ILE A 367 26.69 7.21 -5.00
CA ILE A 367 25.69 7.78 -5.89
C ILE A 367 26.37 8.74 -6.88
N GLU A 368 26.15 8.50 -8.16
CA GLU A 368 26.56 9.39 -9.24
C GLU A 368 25.36 9.97 -9.96
N VAL A 369 25.32 11.29 -10.13
CA VAL A 369 24.31 11.97 -10.95
C VAL A 369 24.89 12.21 -12.35
N VAL A 370 24.24 11.67 -13.37
CA VAL A 370 24.63 11.80 -14.77
C VAL A 370 23.65 12.76 -15.47
N PRO A 371 24.04 14.03 -15.65
CA PRO A 371 23.18 15.01 -16.34
C PRO A 371 23.15 14.77 -17.85
N PHE A 372 22.20 15.44 -18.54
CA PHE A 372 22.01 15.34 -20.00
C PHE A 372 21.96 13.92 -20.51
N SER A 373 21.31 13.03 -19.74
CA SER A 373 21.26 11.60 -20.01
C SER A 373 19.83 11.08 -20.19
N GLU A 374 19.67 10.19 -21.16
CA GLU A 374 18.39 9.54 -21.48
C GLU A 374 18.64 8.07 -21.81
N VAL A 375 17.83 7.19 -21.23
CA VAL A 375 17.88 5.76 -21.56
C VAL A 375 17.34 5.55 -22.97
N VAL A 376 18.09 4.83 -23.79
CA VAL A 376 17.77 4.52 -25.20
C VAL A 376 17.40 3.06 -25.36
N GLU A 377 18.10 2.16 -24.67
CA GLU A 377 17.91 0.71 -24.78
C GLU A 377 18.28 -0.01 -23.50
N ALA A 378 17.52 -1.05 -23.16
CA ALA A 378 17.81 -2.01 -22.11
C ALA A 378 18.12 -3.38 -22.74
N GLN A 379 19.31 -3.92 -22.49
CA GLN A 379 19.82 -5.14 -23.11
C GLN A 379 19.99 -6.25 -22.07
N GLY A 380 19.72 -7.48 -22.49
CA GLY A 380 19.85 -8.71 -21.72
C GLY A 380 18.95 -9.80 -22.30
N GLU A 381 19.16 -11.03 -21.96
CA GLU A 381 18.32 -12.16 -22.39
C GLU A 381 17.19 -12.40 -21.38
N ASP A 382 17.49 -12.98 -20.24
CA ASP A 382 16.52 -13.30 -19.18
C ASP A 382 16.32 -12.12 -18.20
N HIS A 383 17.32 -11.26 -18.03
CA HIS A 383 17.30 -10.10 -17.16
C HIS A 383 18.17 -8.98 -17.73
N LEU A 384 18.08 -7.78 -17.15
CA LEU A 384 18.88 -6.63 -17.53
C LEU A 384 20.36 -6.91 -17.25
N GLN A 385 21.20 -6.75 -18.28
CA GLN A 385 22.65 -6.92 -18.20
C GLN A 385 23.39 -5.65 -18.60
N ARG A 386 22.83 -4.87 -19.51
CA ARG A 386 23.42 -3.61 -20.00
C ARG A 386 22.34 -2.57 -20.26
N LEU A 387 22.74 -1.32 -20.08
CA LEU A 387 21.92 -0.16 -20.36
C LEU A 387 22.63 0.76 -21.34
N VAL A 388 22.00 1.07 -22.44
CA VAL A 388 22.48 2.10 -23.38
C VAL A 388 21.79 3.41 -23.07
N ALA A 389 22.58 4.42 -22.74
CA ALA A 389 22.10 5.77 -22.51
C ALA A 389 22.74 6.76 -23.46
N ARG A 390 21.99 7.78 -23.86
CA ARG A 390 22.55 8.95 -24.55
C ARG A 390 22.96 9.96 -23.49
N VAL A 391 24.26 10.25 -23.40
CA VAL A 391 24.83 11.18 -22.43
C VAL A 391 25.53 12.32 -23.19
N GLY A 392 25.07 13.55 -23.02
CA GLY A 392 25.62 14.70 -23.75
C GLY A 392 25.59 14.51 -25.28
N GLY A 393 24.59 13.80 -25.80
CA GLY A 393 24.45 13.50 -27.24
C GLY A 393 25.18 12.24 -27.72
N LYS A 394 26.04 11.62 -26.91
CA LYS A 394 26.79 10.38 -27.26
C LYS A 394 26.13 9.16 -26.64
N LEU A 395 26.15 8.04 -27.34
CA LEU A 395 25.73 6.75 -26.80
C LEU A 395 26.81 6.18 -25.90
N VAL A 396 26.43 5.80 -24.68
CA VAL A 396 27.29 5.17 -23.68
C VAL A 396 26.59 3.89 -23.23
N THR A 397 27.32 2.80 -23.23
CA THR A 397 26.84 1.51 -22.72
C THR A 397 27.39 1.27 -21.32
N TYR A 398 26.51 0.95 -20.39
CA TYR A 398 26.83 0.60 -19.02
C TYR A 398 26.48 -0.85 -18.75
N GLU A 399 27.26 -1.55 -17.95
CA GLU A 399 26.79 -2.76 -17.28
C GLU A 399 25.77 -2.35 -16.22
N ALA A 400 24.62 -3.01 -16.17
CA ALA A 400 23.51 -2.64 -15.32
C ALA A 400 22.74 -3.89 -14.89
N ASP A 401 22.50 -4.03 -13.61
CA ASP A 401 21.71 -5.12 -13.04
C ASP A 401 20.24 -4.71 -12.82
N ALA A 402 19.99 -3.42 -12.56
CA ALA A 402 18.65 -2.89 -12.37
C ALA A 402 18.50 -1.46 -12.89
N LEU A 403 17.35 -1.17 -13.50
CA LEU A 403 16.90 0.16 -13.92
C LEU A 403 15.56 0.47 -13.25
N PHE A 404 15.54 1.48 -12.39
CA PHE A 404 14.33 2.01 -11.79
C PHE A 404 13.83 3.25 -12.56
N VAL A 405 12.63 3.18 -13.12
CA VAL A 405 12.07 4.23 -13.96
C VAL A 405 11.21 5.16 -13.11
N MET A 406 11.67 6.40 -12.92
CA MET A 406 11.07 7.46 -12.09
C MET A 406 10.78 8.74 -12.88
N ILE A 407 10.27 8.58 -14.12
CA ILE A 407 10.05 9.70 -15.08
C ILE A 407 8.70 10.39 -14.95
N GLY A 408 8.03 10.19 -13.81
CA GLY A 408 6.73 10.75 -13.52
C GLY A 408 5.58 9.79 -13.82
N ALA A 409 4.37 10.31 -13.71
CA ALA A 409 3.16 9.52 -13.79
C ALA A 409 2.10 10.20 -14.67
N VAL A 410 1.09 9.44 -15.08
CA VAL A 410 -0.06 9.89 -15.87
C VAL A 410 -1.35 9.41 -15.21
N ALA A 411 -2.43 10.16 -15.39
CA ALA A 411 -3.75 9.70 -14.96
C ALA A 411 -4.29 8.70 -16.01
N ASP A 412 -4.64 7.49 -15.57
CA ASP A 412 -5.42 6.57 -16.39
C ASP A 412 -6.91 6.75 -16.08
N ALA A 413 -7.57 7.50 -16.92
CA ALA A 413 -9.01 7.75 -16.89
C ALA A 413 -9.72 7.19 -18.14
N SER A 414 -9.05 6.34 -18.93
CA SER A 414 -9.56 5.82 -20.22
C SER A 414 -10.81 4.96 -20.08
N TRP A 415 -10.98 4.29 -18.94
CA TRP A 415 -12.11 3.43 -18.59
C TRP A 415 -13.36 4.19 -18.11
N LEU A 416 -13.23 5.48 -17.80
CA LEU A 416 -14.34 6.33 -17.36
C LEU A 416 -15.18 6.82 -18.54
N PRO A 417 -16.45 7.23 -18.32
CA PRO A 417 -17.31 7.78 -19.36
C PRO A 417 -16.63 8.89 -20.16
N LYS A 418 -16.86 8.92 -21.47
CA LYS A 418 -16.25 9.94 -22.37
C LYS A 418 -16.73 11.36 -22.08
N GLU A 419 -17.91 11.49 -21.51
CA GLU A 419 -18.55 12.75 -21.10
C GLU A 419 -17.86 13.39 -19.90
N LEU A 420 -17.03 12.63 -19.17
CA LEU A 420 -16.30 13.15 -18.05
C LEU A 420 -15.13 14.00 -18.56
N GLU A 421 -15.16 15.29 -18.21
CA GLU A 421 -14.20 16.28 -18.71
C GLU A 421 -12.78 16.05 -18.16
N ARG A 422 -11.80 16.05 -19.06
CA ARG A 422 -10.39 15.83 -18.79
C ARG A 422 -9.54 16.89 -19.46
N ASP A 423 -8.38 17.15 -18.90
CA ASP A 423 -7.38 17.95 -19.57
C ASP A 423 -6.64 17.16 -20.69
N GLU A 424 -5.77 17.84 -21.42
CA GLU A 424 -4.96 17.26 -22.50
C GLU A 424 -4.05 16.10 -22.07
N LYS A 425 -3.78 15.97 -20.75
CA LYS A 425 -2.93 14.93 -20.15
C LYS A 425 -3.74 13.80 -19.51
N GLY A 426 -5.07 13.85 -19.61
CA GLY A 426 -5.99 12.85 -19.08
C GLY A 426 -6.41 13.05 -17.61
N TYR A 427 -5.98 14.13 -16.94
CA TYR A 427 -6.42 14.43 -15.57
C TYR A 427 -7.86 14.93 -15.55
N ILE A 428 -8.62 14.55 -14.52
CA ILE A 428 -10.05 14.82 -14.39
C ILE A 428 -10.25 16.27 -13.91
N CYS A 429 -11.01 17.05 -14.68
CA CYS A 429 -11.40 18.42 -14.32
C CYS A 429 -12.52 18.41 -13.28
N THR A 430 -12.47 19.35 -12.32
CA THR A 430 -13.46 19.47 -11.24
C THR A 430 -13.79 20.92 -10.93
N GLY A 431 -14.99 21.15 -10.39
CA GLY A 431 -15.38 22.45 -9.85
C GLY A 431 -15.23 23.57 -10.85
N ARG A 432 -14.41 24.56 -10.51
CA ARG A 432 -14.17 25.75 -11.35
C ARG A 432 -13.38 25.51 -12.62
N ASP A 433 -12.70 24.37 -12.73
CA ASP A 433 -11.92 24.02 -13.93
C ASP A 433 -12.80 23.39 -15.02
N LEU A 434 -14.10 23.18 -14.74
CA LEU A 434 -15.06 22.66 -15.71
C LEU A 434 -15.50 23.72 -16.70
N THR A 435 -15.53 23.34 -17.98
CA THR A 435 -16.04 24.19 -19.09
C THR A 435 -17.41 23.71 -19.59
N SER A 436 -17.80 22.47 -19.26
CA SER A 436 -18.99 21.78 -19.80
C SER A 436 -20.11 21.59 -18.77
N TRP A 437 -20.14 22.38 -17.67
CA TRP A 437 -21.16 22.24 -16.64
C TRP A 437 -22.55 22.67 -17.17
N LYS A 438 -23.58 21.81 -16.92
CA LYS A 438 -24.90 21.95 -17.54
C LYS A 438 -26.03 22.29 -16.57
N LEU A 439 -25.77 22.29 -15.25
CA LEU A 439 -26.81 22.54 -14.25
C LEU A 439 -26.85 24.02 -13.84
N ASP A 440 -28.01 24.49 -13.38
CA ASP A 440 -28.19 25.87 -12.90
C ASP A 440 -27.41 26.17 -11.62
N ARG A 441 -27.19 25.16 -10.77
CA ARG A 441 -26.28 25.31 -9.61
C ARG A 441 -24.81 25.27 -10.02
N ALA A 442 -23.95 25.93 -9.28
CA ALA A 442 -22.51 25.75 -9.43
C ALA A 442 -22.09 24.30 -9.05
N PRO A 443 -21.06 23.75 -9.72
CA PRO A 443 -20.50 22.47 -9.30
C PRO A 443 -19.84 22.61 -7.91
N PHE A 444 -19.85 21.54 -7.11
CA PHE A 444 -19.02 21.51 -5.92
C PHE A 444 -17.52 21.50 -6.28
N PRO A 445 -16.62 21.99 -5.44
CA PRO A 445 -15.20 22.16 -5.80
C PRO A 445 -14.49 20.89 -6.30
N LEU A 446 -14.90 19.71 -5.86
CA LEU A 446 -14.35 18.42 -6.27
C LEU A 446 -15.33 17.60 -7.12
N GLU A 447 -16.46 18.16 -7.53
CA GLU A 447 -17.42 17.51 -8.42
C GLU A 447 -16.92 17.58 -9.87
N THR A 448 -17.06 16.49 -10.59
CA THR A 448 -16.69 16.40 -12.02
C THR A 448 -17.79 16.96 -12.92
N SER A 449 -17.59 16.92 -14.24
CA SER A 449 -18.64 17.29 -15.21
C SER A 449 -19.88 16.39 -15.19
N LEU A 450 -19.79 15.23 -14.55
CA LEU A 450 -20.90 14.32 -14.30
C LEU A 450 -21.34 14.45 -12.84
N GLN A 451 -22.58 14.98 -12.66
CA GLN A 451 -23.19 15.19 -11.34
C GLN A 451 -23.15 13.92 -10.50
N GLY A 452 -22.72 14.05 -9.23
CA GLY A 452 -22.62 12.91 -8.29
C GLY A 452 -21.35 12.07 -8.43
N ILE A 453 -20.50 12.38 -9.41
CA ILE A 453 -19.15 11.83 -9.48
C ILE A 453 -18.16 12.92 -9.02
N PHE A 454 -17.39 12.59 -8.00
CA PHE A 454 -16.36 13.44 -7.41
C PHE A 454 -14.97 12.91 -7.74
N CYS A 455 -13.96 13.77 -7.65
CA CYS A 455 -12.58 13.39 -7.90
C CYS A 455 -11.64 14.04 -6.89
N ALA A 456 -10.70 13.25 -6.34
CA ALA A 456 -9.74 13.69 -5.35
C ALA A 456 -8.37 13.03 -5.54
N GLY A 457 -7.31 13.74 -5.12
CA GLY A 457 -5.94 13.27 -5.18
C GLY A 457 -5.31 13.42 -6.57
N ASP A 458 -4.29 12.61 -6.83
CA ASP A 458 -3.37 12.81 -7.95
C ASP A 458 -3.99 12.65 -9.35
N VAL A 459 -5.14 11.98 -9.46
CA VAL A 459 -5.89 11.85 -10.72
C VAL A 459 -6.61 13.13 -11.12
N ARG A 460 -6.80 14.08 -10.18
CA ARG A 460 -7.48 15.35 -10.42
C ARG A 460 -6.56 16.36 -11.13
N HIS A 461 -7.12 17.11 -12.07
CA HIS A 461 -6.47 18.27 -12.71
C HIS A 461 -6.01 19.28 -11.65
N ASN A 462 -4.81 19.83 -11.81
CA ASN A 462 -4.20 20.81 -10.89
C ASN A 462 -4.05 20.34 -9.43
N SER A 463 -4.12 19.04 -9.14
CA SER A 463 -3.86 18.54 -7.78
C SER A 463 -2.40 18.72 -7.40
N ILE A 464 -2.16 19.08 -6.14
CA ILE A 464 -0.81 19.13 -5.57
C ILE A 464 -0.41 17.70 -5.19
N LYS A 465 0.62 17.16 -5.86
CA LYS A 465 1.09 15.77 -5.69
C LYS A 465 1.79 15.58 -4.35
N ARG A 466 1.02 15.59 -3.26
CA ARG A 466 1.48 15.38 -1.88
C ARG A 466 0.47 14.56 -1.12
N VAL A 467 0.94 13.70 -0.22
CA VAL A 467 0.09 12.87 0.63
C VAL A 467 -0.92 13.70 1.41
N SER A 468 -0.47 14.78 2.06
CA SER A 468 -1.34 15.68 2.85
C SER A 468 -2.42 16.36 1.99
N SER A 469 -2.09 16.74 0.75
CA SER A 469 -3.07 17.34 -0.16
C SER A 469 -4.13 16.33 -0.58
N GLY A 470 -3.73 15.11 -0.91
CA GLY A 470 -4.67 14.02 -1.21
C GLY A 470 -5.59 13.71 -0.02
N VAL A 471 -5.05 13.63 1.20
CA VAL A 471 -5.84 13.44 2.43
C VAL A 471 -6.85 14.58 2.61
N GLY A 472 -6.43 15.84 2.41
CA GLY A 472 -7.31 17.01 2.50
C GLY A 472 -8.43 16.97 1.45
N GLU A 473 -8.10 16.66 0.20
CA GLU A 473 -9.12 16.54 -0.86
C GLU A 473 -10.09 15.39 -0.61
N GLY A 474 -9.62 14.22 -0.13
CA GLY A 474 -10.47 13.10 0.20
C GLY A 474 -11.48 13.42 1.31
N SER A 475 -11.05 14.11 2.37
CA SER A 475 -11.95 14.55 3.44
C SER A 475 -12.98 15.58 2.97
N MET A 476 -12.54 16.59 2.20
CA MET A 476 -13.43 17.60 1.64
C MET A 476 -14.47 17.00 0.67
N ALA A 477 -14.06 16.00 -0.12
CA ALA A 477 -14.98 15.32 -1.05
C ALA A 477 -16.18 14.72 -0.31
N ILE A 478 -15.99 14.14 0.87
CA ILE A 478 -17.10 13.60 1.67
C ILE A 478 -18.07 14.69 2.11
N ALA A 479 -17.58 15.84 2.56
CA ALA A 479 -18.44 16.96 2.91
C ALA A 479 -19.30 17.45 1.72
N PHE A 480 -18.74 17.46 0.51
CA PHE A 480 -19.49 17.80 -0.70
C PHE A 480 -20.45 16.68 -1.14
N ILE A 481 -20.07 15.42 -0.94
CA ILE A 481 -20.94 14.27 -1.19
C ILE A 481 -22.18 14.33 -0.27
N HIS A 482 -22.03 14.64 1.01
CA HIS A 482 -23.18 14.85 1.92
C HIS A 482 -24.11 15.92 1.41
N GLN A 483 -23.57 17.07 0.96
CA GLN A 483 -24.40 18.14 0.40
C GLN A 483 -25.12 17.68 -0.88
N TYR A 484 -24.44 16.95 -1.75
CA TYR A 484 -25.03 16.38 -2.96
C TYR A 484 -26.17 15.40 -2.62
N LEU A 485 -25.95 14.46 -1.72
CA LEU A 485 -26.96 13.48 -1.32
C LEU A 485 -28.21 14.13 -0.70
N ALA A 486 -28.01 15.20 0.09
CA ALA A 486 -29.12 15.99 0.66
C ALA A 486 -29.91 16.76 -0.40
N LEU A 487 -29.28 17.20 -1.50
CA LEU A 487 -30.00 17.82 -2.63
C LEU A 487 -30.83 16.80 -3.40
N GLU A 488 -30.28 15.62 -3.65
CA GLU A 488 -30.99 14.51 -4.32
C GLU A 488 -32.24 14.05 -3.54
N GLU A 489 -32.17 14.04 -2.23
CA GLU A 489 -33.31 13.69 -1.39
C GLU A 489 -34.43 14.74 -1.48
N LYS A 490 -34.10 16.03 -1.53
CA LYS A 490 -35.10 17.11 -1.67
C LYS A 490 -35.78 17.13 -3.04
N THR A 491 -35.12 16.62 -4.07
CA THR A 491 -35.66 16.60 -5.44
C THR A 491 -36.64 15.43 -5.65
N LYS A 492 -36.63 14.43 -4.74
CA LYS A 492 -37.51 13.25 -4.78
C LYS A 492 -38.84 13.45 -3.99
N VAL A 493 -38.94 14.52 -3.21
CA VAL A 493 -40.13 14.96 -2.49
C VAL A 493 -40.88 16.01 -3.32
#